data_e4cd8667fd39227247009c07a0347760
#
_entry.id   e4cd8667fd39227247009c07a0347760
#
_cell.length_a   1.000
_cell.length_b   1.000
_cell.length_c   1.000
_cell.angle_alpha   90.00
_cell.angle_beta   90.00
_cell.angle_gamma   90.00
#
_symmetry.space_group_name_H-M   'P 1'
#
loop_
_entity.id
_entity.type
_entity.pdbx_description
1 polymer ?
#
loop_
_entity_poly.entity_id
_entity_poly.type
_entity_poly.pdbx_seq_one_letter_code
_entity_poly.pdbx_strand_id
1 'polypeptide(L)'
;MMFTRRSLAVALTAVALLAGSVAQAAEESAKRIMVYGDSNTWGWVPVESGSTTRYPADVRWPGVLKAALGPGYEIIEEGLSARTTDVPDPTLPHITGAGLDGSAYLSSALATHLPLDLVVIMLGTNDVKTMFNRSPYRIALGVGKLIDIVNQTQGGVGTSYPAPKVLVLAPPPLGKVAPESRAERWVGGNEKTKALPAFYEAIAKAGGAEFFDVGTLTSTDGVDGVHLSPEAHKAIGTGLAEKVKSILQ
;
A
#
# COMPACT_ATOMS: atom_id res chain seq x y z
N MET A 1 -91.81 -7.64 -37.45
CA MET A 1 -90.87 -7.99 -36.39
C MET A 1 -89.49 -7.37 -36.75
N MET A 2 -89.20 -6.23 -36.19
CA MET A 2 -88.00 -5.46 -36.47
C MET A 2 -86.98 -5.64 -35.31
N PHE A 3 -85.83 -6.21 -35.62
CA PHE A 3 -84.68 -6.26 -34.66
C PHE A 3 -83.72 -5.14 -34.97
N THR A 4 -83.62 -4.17 -34.06
CA THR A 4 -82.70 -3.09 -34.11
C THR A 4 -81.29 -3.56 -33.62
N ARG A 5 -80.29 -3.43 -34.48
CA ARG A 5 -78.88 -3.65 -34.13
C ARG A 5 -78.34 -2.43 -33.37
N ARG A 6 -77.93 -2.58 -32.09
CA ARG A 6 -77.18 -1.63 -31.38
C ARG A 6 -75.66 -1.81 -31.63
N SER A 7 -75.08 -0.83 -32.24
CA SER A 7 -73.62 -0.76 -32.42
C SER A 7 -72.94 -0.37 -31.10
N LEU A 8 -72.04 -1.22 -30.60
CA LEU A 8 -71.23 -0.98 -29.46
C LEU A 8 -69.90 -0.32 -29.94
N ALA A 9 -69.69 0.95 -29.65
CA ALA A 9 -68.42 1.62 -29.90
C ALA A 9 -67.45 1.28 -28.76
N VAL A 10 -66.39 0.54 -29.05
CA VAL A 10 -65.29 0.28 -28.13
C VAL A 10 -64.29 1.41 -28.29
N ALA A 11 -64.18 2.24 -27.24
CA ALA A 11 -63.13 3.24 -27.13
C ALA A 11 -61.83 2.57 -26.67
N LEU A 12 -60.83 2.47 -27.54
CA LEU A 12 -59.48 2.06 -27.17
C LEU A 12 -58.76 3.27 -26.51
N THR A 13 -58.56 3.19 -25.21
CA THR A 13 -57.70 4.12 -24.48
C THR A 13 -56.27 3.61 -24.60
N ALA A 14 -55.44 4.30 -25.39
CA ALA A 14 -54.02 4.03 -25.47
C ALA A 14 -53.34 4.62 -24.22
N VAL A 15 -52.92 3.76 -23.28
CA VAL A 15 -52.03 4.12 -22.17
C VAL A 15 -50.63 4.11 -22.71
N ALA A 16 -50.05 5.29 -22.93
CA ALA A 16 -48.63 5.47 -23.23
C ALA A 16 -47.84 5.23 -21.94
N LEU A 17 -47.21 4.06 -21.80
CA LEU A 17 -46.20 3.78 -20.79
C LEU A 17 -44.95 4.55 -21.15
N LEU A 18 -44.74 5.69 -20.50
CA LEU A 18 -43.44 6.36 -20.43
C LEU A 18 -42.51 5.49 -19.59
N ALA A 19 -41.78 4.59 -20.25
CA ALA A 19 -40.63 3.93 -19.68
C ALA A 19 -39.52 4.96 -19.51
N GLY A 20 -39.50 5.64 -18.37
CA GLY A 20 -38.35 6.42 -17.92
C GLY A 20 -37.19 5.45 -17.69
N SER A 21 -36.26 5.37 -18.62
CA SER A 21 -34.94 4.76 -18.36
C SER A 21 -34.22 5.64 -17.34
N VAL A 22 -34.32 5.24 -16.07
CA VAL A 22 -33.38 5.69 -15.04
C VAL A 22 -32.05 5.06 -15.43
N ALA A 23 -31.21 5.83 -16.12
CA ALA A 23 -29.81 5.49 -16.27
C ALA A 23 -29.24 5.48 -14.84
N GLN A 24 -29.15 4.31 -14.24
CA GLN A 24 -28.43 4.08 -12.99
C GLN A 24 -26.98 4.36 -13.36
N ALA A 25 -26.48 5.54 -13.00
CA ALA A 25 -25.05 5.81 -13.05
C ALA A 25 -24.42 4.69 -12.24
N ALA A 26 -23.63 3.84 -12.90
CA ALA A 26 -22.86 2.84 -12.20
C ALA A 26 -22.03 3.61 -11.17
N GLU A 27 -22.28 3.37 -9.89
CA GLU A 27 -21.49 3.95 -8.81
C GLU A 27 -20.05 3.50 -9.08
N GLU A 28 -19.18 4.44 -9.43
CA GLU A 28 -17.80 4.14 -9.77
C GLU A 28 -17.19 3.48 -8.53
N SER A 29 -16.81 2.22 -8.65
CA SER A 29 -16.28 1.46 -7.52
C SER A 29 -15.04 2.16 -6.98
N ALA A 30 -14.92 2.25 -5.65
CA ALA A 30 -13.78 2.88 -5.00
C ALA A 30 -12.46 2.29 -5.53
N LYS A 31 -11.48 3.15 -5.79
CA LYS A 31 -10.12 2.74 -6.17
C LYS A 31 -9.46 1.97 -5.03
N ARG A 32 -9.01 0.76 -5.29
CA ARG A 32 -8.48 -0.16 -4.28
C ARG A 32 -6.95 -0.12 -4.28
N ILE A 33 -6.39 0.26 -3.14
CA ILE A 33 -4.95 0.50 -2.95
C ILE A 33 -4.45 -0.41 -1.84
N MET A 34 -3.53 -1.33 -2.16
CA MET A 34 -2.82 -2.10 -1.15
C MET A 34 -1.53 -1.38 -0.76
N VAL A 35 -1.33 -1.15 0.54
CA VAL A 35 -0.07 -0.60 1.07
C VAL A 35 0.72 -1.74 1.72
N TYR A 36 1.85 -2.09 1.08
CA TYR A 36 2.70 -3.21 1.45
C TYR A 36 3.99 -2.71 2.10
N GLY A 37 4.19 -3.04 3.37
CA GLY A 37 5.31 -2.47 4.13
C GLY A 37 5.67 -3.24 5.40
N ASP A 38 6.51 -2.61 6.20
CA ASP A 38 7.03 -3.13 7.46
C ASP A 38 6.30 -2.57 8.69
N SER A 39 7.00 -2.48 9.84
CA SER A 39 6.48 -1.90 11.09
C SER A 39 6.04 -0.46 10.96
N ASN A 40 6.68 0.34 10.09
CA ASN A 40 6.31 1.72 9.84
C ASN A 40 4.97 1.85 9.07
N THR A 41 4.62 0.83 8.29
CA THR A 41 3.29 0.72 7.65
C THR A 41 2.27 0.10 8.61
N TRP A 42 2.67 -0.90 9.39
CA TRP A 42 1.82 -1.50 10.42
C TRP A 42 1.40 -0.50 11.49
N GLY A 43 2.25 0.51 11.79
CA GLY A 43 1.98 1.55 12.76
C GLY A 43 2.51 1.22 14.16
N TRP A 44 3.76 0.77 14.22
CA TRP A 44 4.48 0.48 15.46
C TRP A 44 4.64 1.77 16.29
N VAL A 45 4.20 1.73 17.55
CA VAL A 45 4.44 2.84 18.50
C VAL A 45 5.91 2.75 18.98
N PRO A 46 6.76 3.76 18.70
CA PRO A 46 8.17 3.71 19.12
C PRO A 46 8.29 3.75 20.64
N VAL A 47 9.16 2.87 21.16
CA VAL A 47 9.49 2.77 22.60
C VAL A 47 10.98 2.54 22.75
N GLU A 48 11.59 3.12 23.78
CA GLU A 48 13.00 2.89 24.07
C GLU A 48 13.26 1.44 24.48
N SER A 49 12.32 0.82 25.22
CA SER A 49 12.43 -0.57 25.67
C SER A 49 11.06 -1.16 25.98
N GLY A 50 11.00 -2.50 26.06
CA GLY A 50 9.79 -3.25 26.44
C GLY A 50 8.84 -3.51 25.28
N SER A 51 7.61 -3.84 25.64
CA SER A 51 6.54 -4.14 24.70
C SER A 51 5.95 -2.86 24.13
N THR A 52 5.48 -2.93 22.89
CA THR A 52 4.82 -1.84 22.20
C THR A 52 3.40 -2.19 21.79
N THR A 53 2.70 -1.23 21.26
CA THR A 53 1.36 -1.34 20.70
C THR A 53 1.32 -0.83 19.26
N ARG A 54 0.16 -0.88 18.65
CA ARG A 54 -0.09 -0.34 17.31
C ARG A 54 -0.83 0.99 17.41
N TYR A 55 -0.40 2.00 16.66
CA TYR A 55 -1.17 3.24 16.53
C TYR A 55 -2.59 2.96 16.01
N PRO A 56 -3.60 3.75 16.44
CA PRO A 56 -4.95 3.69 15.86
C PRO A 56 -4.95 3.97 14.34
N ALA A 57 -6.00 3.54 13.66
CA ALA A 57 -6.07 3.63 12.19
C ALA A 57 -5.97 5.08 11.67
N ASP A 58 -6.53 6.03 12.37
CA ASP A 58 -6.53 7.46 12.04
C ASP A 58 -5.17 8.16 12.30
N VAL A 59 -4.26 7.51 13.02
CA VAL A 59 -2.89 8.00 13.27
C VAL A 59 -1.90 7.39 12.27
N ARG A 60 -2.06 6.12 11.90
CA ARG A 60 -1.17 5.46 10.94
C ARG A 60 -1.24 6.12 9.58
N TRP A 61 -0.09 6.25 8.88
CA TRP A 61 -0.04 6.89 7.57
C TRP A 61 -1.01 6.29 6.53
N PRO A 62 -1.30 4.98 6.49
CA PRO A 62 -2.30 4.46 5.56
C PRO A 62 -3.72 4.99 5.82
N GLY A 63 -4.11 5.10 7.10
CA GLY A 63 -5.41 5.65 7.46
C GLY A 63 -5.48 7.16 7.26
N VAL A 64 -4.39 7.89 7.53
CA VAL A 64 -4.28 9.33 7.20
C VAL A 64 -4.37 9.53 5.68
N LEU A 65 -3.70 8.70 4.88
CA LEU A 65 -3.80 8.72 3.42
C LEU A 65 -5.24 8.48 2.95
N LYS A 66 -5.92 7.47 3.52
CA LYS A 66 -7.33 7.21 3.21
C LYS A 66 -8.21 8.44 3.47
N ALA A 67 -8.02 9.10 4.61
CA ALA A 67 -8.77 10.31 4.95
C ALA A 67 -8.49 11.46 3.96
N ALA A 68 -7.23 11.63 3.52
CA ALA A 68 -6.82 12.66 2.57
C ALA A 68 -7.30 12.38 1.13
N LEU A 69 -7.43 11.11 0.75
CA LEU A 69 -7.94 10.71 -0.56
C LEU A 69 -9.47 10.87 -0.65
N GLY A 70 -10.19 10.60 0.43
CA GLY A 70 -11.66 10.69 0.49
C GLY A 70 -12.38 9.36 0.19
N PRO A 71 -13.72 9.39 0.06
CA PRO A 71 -14.56 8.20 0.03
C PRO A 71 -14.39 7.33 -1.23
N GLY A 72 -13.89 7.89 -2.33
CA GLY A 72 -13.65 7.15 -3.59
C GLY A 72 -12.45 6.21 -3.56
N TYR A 73 -11.84 5.96 -2.39
CA TYR A 73 -10.64 5.13 -2.25
C TYR A 73 -10.77 4.16 -1.07
N GLU A 74 -10.29 2.95 -1.27
CA GLU A 74 -10.14 1.92 -0.25
C GLU A 74 -8.64 1.65 -0.02
N ILE A 75 -8.20 1.66 1.24
CA ILE A 75 -6.82 1.31 1.62
C ILE A 75 -6.81 -0.04 2.32
N ILE A 76 -6.02 -0.97 1.79
CA ILE A 76 -5.78 -2.30 2.34
C ILE A 76 -4.39 -2.30 2.96
N GLU A 77 -4.33 -2.47 4.28
CA GLU A 77 -3.08 -2.38 5.04
C GLU A 77 -2.39 -3.74 5.16
N GLU A 78 -1.29 -3.91 4.45
CA GLU A 78 -0.41 -5.09 4.47
C GLU A 78 0.95 -4.77 5.11
N GLY A 79 0.93 -4.11 6.27
CA GLY A 79 2.11 -3.87 7.10
C GLY A 79 2.44 -5.09 7.97
N LEU A 80 3.69 -5.58 7.93
CA LEU A 80 4.19 -6.64 8.81
C LEU A 80 5.51 -6.21 9.44
N SER A 81 5.54 -6.12 10.78
CA SER A 81 6.75 -5.73 11.50
C SER A 81 7.94 -6.63 11.16
N ALA A 82 9.09 -6.00 10.96
CA ALA A 82 10.37 -6.62 10.55
C ALA A 82 10.42 -7.14 9.11
N ARG A 83 9.38 -6.97 8.28
CA ARG A 83 9.42 -7.36 6.86
C ARG A 83 10.57 -6.67 6.14
N THR A 84 11.31 -7.46 5.37
CA THR A 84 12.38 -7.04 4.46
C THR A 84 11.87 -6.98 3.02
N THR A 85 12.71 -6.58 2.08
CA THR A 85 12.36 -6.65 0.66
C THR A 85 12.30 -8.10 0.14
N ASP A 86 13.41 -8.84 0.23
CA ASP A 86 13.57 -10.16 -0.41
C ASP A 86 14.56 -11.09 0.32
N VAL A 87 14.71 -10.93 1.63
CA VAL A 87 15.57 -11.79 2.44
C VAL A 87 14.85 -12.24 3.72
N PRO A 88 15.00 -13.50 4.15
CA PRO A 88 14.46 -13.95 5.41
C PRO A 88 15.22 -13.34 6.60
N ASP A 89 14.54 -13.13 7.73
CA ASP A 89 15.17 -12.73 9.00
C ASP A 89 15.15 -13.92 9.98
N PRO A 90 16.25 -14.70 10.06
CA PRO A 90 16.29 -15.93 10.88
C PRO A 90 16.39 -15.64 12.39
N THR A 91 16.52 -14.38 12.80
CA THR A 91 16.73 -14.01 14.21
C THR A 91 15.45 -13.80 14.99
N LEU A 92 14.29 -13.77 14.32
CA LEU A 92 13.01 -13.53 14.96
C LEU A 92 12.24 -14.85 15.17
N PRO A 93 12.13 -15.33 16.41
CA PRO A 93 11.61 -16.68 16.70
C PRO A 93 10.09 -16.82 16.57
N HIS A 94 9.35 -15.71 16.55
CA HIS A 94 7.88 -15.72 16.54
C HIS A 94 7.27 -15.85 15.15
N ILE A 95 8.05 -15.55 14.12
CA ILE A 95 7.68 -15.70 12.71
C ILE A 95 8.85 -16.41 12.07
N THR A 96 8.58 -17.49 11.33
CA THR A 96 9.66 -18.13 10.58
C THR A 96 10.33 -17.10 9.70
N GLY A 97 11.67 -17.10 9.66
CA GLY A 97 12.43 -16.09 8.90
C GLY A 97 11.96 -15.92 7.46
N ALA A 98 11.46 -16.99 6.83
CA ALA A 98 10.84 -16.97 5.51
C ALA A 98 9.57 -16.09 5.46
N GLY A 99 8.79 -16.01 6.54
CA GLY A 99 7.59 -15.18 6.59
C GLY A 99 7.87 -13.67 6.60
N LEU A 100 9.12 -13.26 6.85
CA LEU A 100 9.55 -11.87 6.82
C LEU A 100 10.14 -11.43 5.48
N ASP A 101 10.39 -12.38 4.58
CA ASP A 101 10.76 -12.11 3.19
C ASP A 101 9.54 -11.56 2.44
N GLY A 102 9.55 -10.27 2.14
CA GLY A 102 8.45 -9.60 1.46
C GLY A 102 8.16 -10.21 0.09
N SER A 103 9.18 -10.68 -0.63
CA SER A 103 8.99 -11.30 -1.94
C SER A 103 8.33 -12.68 -1.86
N ALA A 104 8.49 -13.39 -0.76
CA ALA A 104 7.88 -14.71 -0.60
C ALA A 104 6.37 -14.64 -0.33
N TYR A 105 5.89 -13.56 0.32
CA TYR A 105 4.48 -13.41 0.69
C TYR A 105 3.66 -12.57 -0.30
N LEU A 106 4.29 -11.68 -1.06
CA LEU A 106 3.58 -10.68 -1.89
C LEU A 106 2.57 -11.30 -2.86
N SER A 107 2.92 -12.41 -3.52
CA SER A 107 2.00 -13.09 -4.45
C SER A 107 0.72 -13.57 -3.76
N SER A 108 0.82 -14.05 -2.52
CA SER A 108 -0.35 -14.48 -1.73
C SER A 108 -1.20 -13.28 -1.31
N ALA A 109 -0.57 -12.18 -0.90
CA ALA A 109 -1.28 -10.94 -0.56
C ALA A 109 -2.03 -10.39 -1.79
N LEU A 110 -1.37 -10.34 -2.96
CA LEU A 110 -2.02 -9.94 -4.21
C LEU A 110 -3.24 -10.83 -4.51
N ALA A 111 -3.07 -12.14 -4.54
CA ALA A 111 -4.16 -13.08 -4.82
C ALA A 111 -5.35 -12.95 -3.85
N THR A 112 -5.09 -12.56 -2.61
CA THR A 112 -6.13 -12.33 -1.58
C THR A 112 -6.92 -11.05 -1.83
N HIS A 113 -6.27 -10.00 -2.32
CA HIS A 113 -6.86 -8.66 -2.35
C HIS A 113 -7.27 -8.16 -3.74
N LEU A 114 -6.86 -8.82 -4.83
CA LEU A 114 -7.29 -8.45 -6.19
C LEU A 114 -8.83 -8.48 -6.34
N PRO A 115 -9.43 -7.59 -7.15
CA PRO A 115 -8.76 -6.58 -7.98
C PRO A 115 -8.19 -5.41 -7.17
N LEU A 116 -7.06 -4.87 -7.64
CA LEU A 116 -6.39 -3.70 -7.07
C LEU A 116 -6.08 -2.70 -8.19
N ASP A 117 -6.17 -1.41 -7.91
CA ASP A 117 -5.76 -0.34 -8.83
C ASP A 117 -4.29 0.06 -8.62
N LEU A 118 -3.79 -0.03 -7.37
CA LEU A 118 -2.44 0.38 -7.01
C LEU A 118 -1.88 -0.48 -5.86
N VAL A 119 -0.60 -0.82 -5.97
CA VAL A 119 0.20 -1.34 -4.86
C VAL A 119 1.25 -0.29 -4.48
N VAL A 120 1.23 0.15 -3.23
CA VAL A 120 2.23 1.07 -2.65
C VAL A 120 3.20 0.24 -1.81
N ILE A 121 4.49 0.25 -2.15
CA ILE A 121 5.53 -0.54 -1.48
C ILE A 121 6.44 0.38 -0.70
N MET A 122 6.48 0.24 0.64
CA MET A 122 7.43 0.93 1.52
C MET A 122 8.19 -0.10 2.36
N LEU A 123 9.33 -0.55 1.85
CA LEU A 123 10.23 -1.53 2.48
C LEU A 123 11.69 -1.08 2.32
N GLY A 124 12.59 -1.71 3.06
CA GLY A 124 14.03 -1.44 3.03
C GLY A 124 14.60 -1.01 4.38
N THR A 125 13.77 -0.50 5.29
CA THR A 125 14.20 -0.15 6.65
C THR A 125 14.85 -1.34 7.35
N ASN A 126 14.26 -2.53 7.28
CA ASN A 126 14.82 -3.71 7.93
C ASN A 126 16.05 -4.28 7.21
N ASP A 127 16.12 -4.09 5.91
CA ASP A 127 17.22 -4.59 5.07
C ASP A 127 18.58 -3.95 5.40
N VAL A 128 18.58 -2.73 5.98
CA VAL A 128 19.84 -2.05 6.35
C VAL A 128 20.50 -2.62 7.59
N LYS A 129 19.82 -3.53 8.35
CA LYS A 129 20.41 -4.19 9.52
C LYS A 129 21.74 -4.82 9.18
N THR A 130 22.70 -4.69 10.10
CA THR A 130 24.09 -5.16 9.93
C THR A 130 24.18 -6.63 9.55
N MET A 131 23.32 -7.46 10.12
CA MET A 131 23.29 -8.91 9.90
C MET A 131 23.04 -9.30 8.44
N PHE A 132 22.34 -8.49 7.65
CA PHE A 132 22.08 -8.78 6.24
C PHE A 132 23.23 -8.36 5.33
N ASN A 133 24.13 -7.52 5.79
CA ASN A 133 25.28 -7.04 5.04
C ASN A 133 24.94 -6.56 3.61
N ARG A 134 23.82 -5.84 3.45
CA ARG A 134 23.33 -5.35 2.16
C ARG A 134 23.79 -3.93 1.89
N SER A 135 24.20 -3.68 0.64
CA SER A 135 24.35 -2.32 0.14
C SER A 135 22.99 -1.72 -0.25
N PRO A 136 22.84 -0.39 -0.34
CA PRO A 136 21.63 0.25 -0.85
C PRO A 136 21.21 -0.26 -2.24
N TYR A 137 22.17 -0.51 -3.12
CA TYR A 137 21.91 -1.11 -4.44
C TYR A 137 21.29 -2.51 -4.34
N ARG A 138 21.80 -3.37 -3.45
CA ARG A 138 21.23 -4.71 -3.26
C ARG A 138 19.83 -4.69 -2.67
N ILE A 139 19.54 -3.72 -1.80
CA ILE A 139 18.19 -3.51 -1.26
C ILE A 139 17.24 -3.06 -2.38
N ALA A 140 17.70 -2.15 -3.23
CA ALA A 140 16.91 -1.71 -4.40
C ALA A 140 16.61 -2.86 -5.38
N LEU A 141 17.55 -3.80 -5.60
CA LEU A 141 17.25 -4.99 -6.40
C LEU A 141 16.14 -5.85 -5.79
N GLY A 142 16.06 -5.93 -4.44
CA GLY A 142 14.93 -6.56 -3.75
C GLY A 142 13.60 -5.86 -4.06
N VAL A 143 13.59 -4.52 -4.10
CA VAL A 143 12.42 -3.75 -4.52
C VAL A 143 12.07 -4.04 -5.99
N GLY A 144 13.07 -4.15 -6.87
CA GLY A 144 12.86 -4.55 -8.26
C GLY A 144 12.15 -5.89 -8.38
N LYS A 145 12.54 -6.87 -7.56
CA LYS A 145 11.86 -8.16 -7.48
C LYS A 145 10.40 -8.04 -7.05
N LEU A 146 10.09 -7.14 -6.10
CA LEU A 146 8.70 -6.88 -5.68
C LEU A 146 7.88 -6.24 -6.81
N ILE A 147 8.45 -5.30 -7.56
CA ILE A 147 7.82 -4.70 -8.74
C ILE A 147 7.50 -5.78 -9.77
N ASP A 148 8.45 -6.66 -10.07
CA ASP A 148 8.27 -7.76 -11.02
C ASP A 148 7.13 -8.70 -10.59
N ILE A 149 7.03 -9.04 -9.30
CA ILE A 149 5.94 -9.86 -8.76
C ILE A 149 4.58 -9.18 -8.98
N VAL A 150 4.47 -7.88 -8.75
CA VAL A 150 3.22 -7.14 -8.99
C VAL A 150 2.89 -7.10 -10.48
N ASN A 151 3.86 -6.74 -11.33
CA ASN A 151 3.67 -6.62 -12.77
C ASN A 151 3.29 -7.95 -13.45
N GLN A 152 3.75 -9.08 -12.89
CA GLN A 152 3.47 -10.42 -13.41
C GLN A 152 2.19 -11.04 -12.86
N THR A 153 1.52 -10.38 -11.90
CA THR A 153 0.28 -10.92 -11.34
C THR A 153 -0.85 -10.92 -12.37
N GLN A 154 -1.59 -12.02 -12.44
CA GLN A 154 -2.71 -12.19 -13.37
C GLN A 154 -4.01 -12.55 -12.64
N GLY A 155 -4.00 -12.56 -11.34
CA GLY A 155 -5.12 -12.96 -10.50
C GLY A 155 -4.74 -14.03 -9.48
N GLY A 156 -5.75 -14.57 -8.81
CA GLY A 156 -5.64 -15.72 -7.91
C GLY A 156 -6.14 -17.00 -8.58
N VAL A 157 -6.30 -18.07 -7.78
CA VAL A 157 -6.83 -19.33 -8.27
C VAL A 157 -8.25 -19.14 -8.85
N GLY A 158 -8.41 -19.47 -10.13
CA GLY A 158 -9.70 -19.38 -10.82
C GLY A 158 -10.18 -17.96 -11.13
N THR A 159 -9.34 -16.94 -10.96
CA THR A 159 -9.64 -15.54 -11.27
C THR A 159 -8.61 -14.95 -12.21
N SER A 160 -9.00 -13.91 -12.96
CA SER A 160 -8.12 -13.16 -13.83
C SER A 160 -8.37 -11.66 -13.63
N TYR A 161 -7.34 -10.93 -13.27
CA TYR A 161 -7.36 -9.49 -13.06
C TYR A 161 -6.11 -8.86 -13.69
N PRO A 162 -6.20 -7.62 -14.21
CA PRO A 162 -5.01 -6.90 -14.67
C PRO A 162 -4.07 -6.64 -13.49
N ALA A 163 -2.79 -6.58 -13.77
CA ALA A 163 -1.80 -6.15 -12.79
C ALA A 163 -2.08 -4.71 -12.34
N PRO A 164 -2.05 -4.41 -11.04
CA PRO A 164 -2.20 -3.05 -10.53
C PRO A 164 -0.98 -2.18 -10.89
N LYS A 165 -1.16 -0.86 -10.89
CA LYS A 165 -0.03 0.07 -10.92
C LYS A 165 0.83 -0.09 -9.66
N VAL A 166 2.10 0.33 -9.73
CA VAL A 166 3.03 0.25 -8.59
C VAL A 166 3.56 1.63 -8.24
N LEU A 167 3.56 1.96 -6.95
CA LEU A 167 4.26 3.12 -6.38
C LEU A 167 5.29 2.63 -5.37
N VAL A 168 6.55 2.89 -5.63
CA VAL A 168 7.66 2.60 -4.72
C VAL A 168 7.93 3.82 -3.85
N LEU A 169 7.96 3.61 -2.55
CA LEU A 169 8.34 4.60 -1.57
C LEU A 169 9.73 4.27 -1.02
N ALA A 170 10.70 5.16 -1.18
CA ALA A 170 11.92 5.06 -0.38
C ALA A 170 11.56 5.38 1.08
N PRO A 171 11.88 4.48 2.05
CA PRO A 171 11.58 4.74 3.45
C PRO A 171 12.35 5.97 3.96
N PRO A 172 11.82 6.69 4.95
CA PRO A 172 12.50 7.85 5.51
C PRO A 172 13.84 7.44 6.15
N PRO A 173 14.83 8.34 6.16
CA PRO A 173 16.11 8.06 6.79
C PRO A 173 15.97 7.69 8.27
N LEU A 174 16.76 6.71 8.73
CA LEU A 174 16.81 6.36 10.15
C LEU A 174 17.31 7.54 10.98
N GLY A 175 16.69 7.72 12.13
CA GLY A 175 17.16 8.63 13.18
C GLY A 175 18.33 8.05 13.98
N LYS A 176 18.59 8.65 15.14
CA LYS A 176 19.55 8.10 16.10
C LYS A 176 18.90 6.91 16.81
N VAL A 177 19.40 5.71 16.53
CA VAL A 177 18.84 4.50 17.14
C VAL A 177 19.11 4.47 18.65
N ALA A 178 18.06 4.26 19.42
CA ALA A 178 18.08 4.15 20.87
C ALA A 178 17.26 2.91 21.33
N PRO A 179 17.57 2.30 22.49
CA PRO A 179 18.78 2.56 23.27
C PRO A 179 20.05 2.06 22.54
N GLU A 180 21.20 2.46 23.02
CA GLU A 180 22.50 2.11 22.43
C GLU A 180 22.71 0.60 22.26
N SER A 181 22.13 -0.22 23.13
CA SER A 181 22.12 -1.69 23.01
C SER A 181 21.44 -2.23 21.74
N ARG A 182 20.59 -1.44 21.07
CA ARG A 182 19.99 -1.77 19.77
C ARG A 182 20.82 -1.24 18.61
N ALA A 183 21.66 -0.22 18.83
CA ALA A 183 22.36 0.50 17.79
C ALA A 183 23.28 -0.42 16.95
N GLU A 184 23.88 -1.46 17.55
CA GLU A 184 24.73 -2.42 16.84
C GLU A 184 24.04 -3.05 15.64
N ARG A 185 22.73 -3.32 15.72
CA ARG A 185 21.95 -3.89 14.61
C ARG A 185 21.81 -2.93 13.43
N TRP A 186 22.02 -1.64 13.65
CA TRP A 186 21.72 -0.58 12.71
C TRP A 186 22.93 0.27 12.33
N VAL A 187 24.15 -0.20 12.64
CA VAL A 187 25.40 0.51 12.27
C VAL A 187 25.42 0.77 10.77
N GLY A 188 25.63 2.04 10.38
CA GLY A 188 25.57 2.48 8.99
C GLY A 188 24.16 2.53 8.37
N GLY A 189 23.11 2.29 9.18
CA GLY A 189 21.73 2.27 8.70
C GLY A 189 21.22 3.63 8.24
N ASN A 190 21.60 4.71 8.94
CA ASN A 190 21.25 6.08 8.54
C ASN A 190 21.83 6.43 7.17
N GLU A 191 23.12 6.17 6.95
CA GLU A 191 23.80 6.41 5.67
C GLU A 191 23.20 5.57 4.56
N LYS A 192 22.89 4.30 4.84
CA LYS A 192 22.25 3.41 3.87
C LYS A 192 20.86 3.91 3.50
N THR A 193 20.02 4.26 4.49
CA THR A 193 18.65 4.73 4.19
C THR A 193 18.65 6.05 3.43
N LYS A 194 19.57 6.98 3.71
CA LYS A 194 19.76 8.20 2.93
C LYS A 194 20.18 7.94 1.47
N ALA A 195 20.84 6.83 1.21
CA ALA A 195 21.28 6.47 -0.14
C ALA A 195 20.22 5.70 -0.94
N LEU A 196 19.18 5.15 -0.30
CA LEU A 196 18.15 4.35 -0.98
C LEU A 196 17.41 5.13 -2.09
N PRO A 197 17.00 6.40 -1.92
CA PRO A 197 16.14 7.08 -2.89
C PRO A 197 16.68 7.03 -4.33
N ALA A 198 17.97 7.32 -4.53
CA ALA A 198 18.58 7.33 -5.85
C ALA A 198 18.53 5.96 -6.55
N PHE A 199 18.75 4.87 -5.78
CA PHE A 199 18.66 3.51 -6.33
C PHE A 199 17.21 3.07 -6.55
N TYR A 200 16.29 3.46 -5.65
CA TYR A 200 14.87 3.13 -5.76
C TYR A 200 14.23 3.81 -6.96
N GLU A 201 14.53 5.08 -7.20
CA GLU A 201 14.05 5.81 -8.37
C GLU A 201 14.50 5.13 -9.67
N ALA A 202 15.78 4.76 -9.77
CA ALA A 202 16.32 4.08 -10.93
C ALA A 202 15.65 2.71 -11.17
N ILE A 203 15.46 1.90 -10.12
CA ILE A 203 14.82 0.59 -10.19
C ILE A 203 13.32 0.73 -10.49
N ALA A 204 12.62 1.65 -9.86
CA ALA A 204 11.21 1.91 -10.11
C ALA A 204 10.99 2.29 -11.59
N LYS A 205 11.77 3.23 -12.10
CA LYS A 205 11.73 3.62 -13.52
C LYS A 205 12.00 2.46 -14.46
N ALA A 206 13.00 1.62 -14.17
CA ALA A 206 13.32 0.45 -14.98
C ALA A 206 12.19 -0.58 -14.97
N GLY A 207 11.48 -0.75 -13.85
CA GLY A 207 10.35 -1.67 -13.70
C GLY A 207 8.99 -1.08 -14.10
N GLY A 208 8.94 0.14 -14.64
CA GLY A 208 7.68 0.80 -15.02
C GLY A 208 6.81 1.22 -13.83
N ALA A 209 7.41 1.39 -12.66
CA ALA A 209 6.74 1.82 -11.43
C ALA A 209 6.96 3.32 -11.19
N GLU A 210 6.01 3.93 -10.47
CA GLU A 210 6.14 5.28 -9.94
C GLU A 210 7.02 5.29 -8.68
N PHE A 211 7.61 6.43 -8.38
CA PHE A 211 8.52 6.61 -7.25
C PHE A 211 8.17 7.83 -6.42
N PHE A 212 8.43 7.75 -5.11
CA PHE A 212 8.37 8.88 -4.18
C PHE A 212 9.38 8.69 -3.04
N ASP A 213 10.14 9.74 -2.71
CA ASP A 213 11.06 9.77 -1.58
C ASP A 213 10.36 10.31 -0.33
N VAL A 214 10.03 9.41 0.61
CA VAL A 214 9.37 9.77 1.88
C VAL A 214 10.30 10.59 2.77
N GLY A 215 11.61 10.47 2.58
CA GLY A 215 12.61 11.28 3.29
C GLY A 215 12.49 12.79 3.03
N THR A 216 11.79 13.20 1.97
CA THR A 216 11.46 14.62 1.70
C THR A 216 10.37 15.16 2.63
N LEU A 217 9.60 14.30 3.26
CA LEU A 217 8.51 14.67 4.18
C LEU A 217 8.92 14.59 5.65
N THR A 218 9.73 13.59 6.00
CA THR A 218 10.06 13.29 7.39
C THR A 218 11.28 12.35 7.50
N SER A 219 11.71 12.09 8.73
CA SER A 219 12.65 11.02 9.10
C SER A 219 11.99 10.08 10.10
N THR A 220 12.65 8.99 10.50
CA THR A 220 12.19 8.18 11.63
C THR A 220 12.53 8.93 12.93
N ASP A 221 11.57 9.69 13.40
CA ASP A 221 11.67 10.64 14.50
C ASP A 221 11.15 10.11 15.85
N GLY A 222 10.69 8.87 15.85
CA GLY A 222 10.31 8.19 17.09
C GLY A 222 11.47 8.02 18.04
N VAL A 223 11.19 7.86 19.34
CA VAL A 223 12.19 7.76 20.41
C VAL A 223 13.22 6.66 20.23
N ASP A 224 12.91 5.64 19.43
CA ASP A 224 13.82 4.54 19.12
C ASP A 224 14.68 4.78 17.86
N GLY A 225 14.43 5.86 17.12
CA GLY A 225 15.17 6.24 15.90
C GLY A 225 14.91 5.34 14.68
N VAL A 226 13.96 4.39 14.77
CA VAL A 226 13.63 3.43 13.71
C VAL A 226 12.18 3.60 13.25
N HIS A 227 11.29 3.95 14.17
CA HIS A 227 9.87 4.06 13.91
C HIS A 227 9.40 5.51 13.88
N LEU A 228 8.21 5.72 13.34
CA LEU A 228 7.61 7.03 13.09
C LEU A 228 6.83 7.54 14.30
N SER A 229 6.91 8.86 14.57
CA SER A 229 5.98 9.55 15.46
C SER A 229 4.60 9.71 14.81
N PRO A 230 3.56 10.11 15.56
CA PRO A 230 2.26 10.48 14.99
C PRO A 230 2.37 11.60 13.94
N GLU A 231 3.25 12.56 14.16
CA GLU A 231 3.51 13.69 13.27
C GLU A 231 4.12 13.22 11.95
N ALA A 232 5.09 12.31 12.00
CA ALA A 232 5.68 11.69 10.81
C ALA A 232 4.65 10.85 10.03
N HIS A 233 3.85 10.07 10.71
CA HIS A 233 2.73 9.35 10.08
C HIS A 233 1.77 10.30 9.37
N LYS A 234 1.40 11.42 10.00
CA LYS A 234 0.54 12.44 9.40
C LYS A 234 1.19 13.07 8.16
N ALA A 235 2.48 13.44 8.25
CA ALA A 235 3.22 14.02 7.12
C ALA A 235 3.22 13.08 5.90
N ILE A 236 3.48 11.78 6.12
CA ILE A 236 3.50 10.77 5.05
C ILE A 236 2.09 10.62 4.43
N GLY A 237 1.07 10.38 5.25
CA GLY A 237 -0.27 10.13 4.73
C GLY A 237 -0.84 11.31 3.94
N THR A 238 -0.66 12.55 4.43
CA THR A 238 -1.11 13.75 3.71
C THR A 238 -0.24 14.05 2.48
N GLY A 239 1.08 13.90 2.59
CA GLY A 239 2.01 14.21 1.49
C GLY A 239 1.91 13.27 0.29
N LEU A 240 1.44 12.04 0.49
CA LEU A 240 1.26 11.07 -0.59
C LEU A 240 -0.04 11.25 -1.39
N ALA A 241 -1.05 11.96 -0.85
CA ALA A 241 -2.39 11.97 -1.42
C ALA A 241 -2.41 12.45 -2.89
N GLU A 242 -1.75 13.56 -3.21
CA GLU A 242 -1.72 14.09 -4.58
C GLU A 242 -0.96 13.17 -5.55
N LYS A 243 0.14 12.55 -5.11
CA LYS A 243 0.87 11.58 -5.93
C LYS A 243 -0.01 10.37 -6.25
N VAL A 244 -0.73 9.83 -5.27
CA VAL A 244 -1.65 8.69 -5.46
C VAL A 244 -2.79 9.05 -6.41
N LYS A 245 -3.41 10.22 -6.24
CA LYS A 245 -4.46 10.70 -7.17
C LYS A 245 -3.94 10.81 -8.60
N SER A 246 -2.74 11.39 -8.79
CA SER A 246 -2.16 11.54 -10.14
C SER A 246 -1.87 10.21 -10.84
N ILE A 247 -1.59 9.15 -10.08
CA ILE A 247 -1.38 7.81 -10.62
C ILE A 247 -2.71 7.16 -11.05
N LEU A 248 -3.79 7.44 -10.34
CA LEU A 248 -5.09 6.75 -10.50
C LEU A 248 -6.12 7.51 -11.36
N GLN A 249 -5.73 8.69 -11.86
CA GLN A 249 -6.51 9.44 -12.87
C GLN A 249 -6.60 8.74 -14.21
#